data_2936f6b9950294aa120fbf6aeb966186
#
_entry.id   2936f6b9950294aa120fbf6aeb966186
#
_cell.length_a   1.000
_cell.length_b   1.000
_cell.length_c   1.000
_cell.angle_alpha   90.00
_cell.angle_beta   90.00
_cell.angle_gamma   90.00
#
_symmetry.space_group_name_H-M   'P 1'
#
loop_
_entity.id
_entity.type
_entity.pdbx_description
1 polymer ?
#
loop_
_entity_poly.entity_id
_entity_poly.type
_entity_poly.pdbx_seq_one_letter_code
_entity_poly.pdbx_strand_id
1 'polypeptide(L)'
;MPKLFLRLDLAPGHALGPGKIGLLEKVRDLGSISAAARAMKMSYRRAWLLIENLNESFDWPVIDASTGGLHGGGATLTRFGLEVIERYRAMEATAEKSVSTHIKAFERASSVKARGVRAPRS
;
A
#
# COMPACT_ATOMS: atom_id res chain seq x y z
N MET A 1 19.32 1.81 -4.30
CA MET A 1 18.97 2.29 -2.95
C MET A 1 18.17 1.25 -2.20
N PRO A 2 18.58 0.89 -1.01
CA PRO A 2 17.77 0.01 -0.18
C PRO A 2 16.44 0.65 0.13
N LYS A 3 15.41 -0.16 0.27
CA LYS A 3 14.09 0.33 0.57
C LYS A 3 13.48 -0.48 1.71
N LEU A 4 12.88 0.23 2.65
CA LEU A 4 12.23 -0.38 3.79
C LEU A 4 10.75 -0.53 3.50
N PHE A 5 10.23 -1.73 3.71
CA PHE A 5 8.79 -1.97 3.63
C PHE A 5 8.29 -2.35 5.02
N LEU A 6 7.21 -1.70 5.42
CA LEU A 6 6.62 -1.98 6.72
C LEU A 6 5.35 -2.78 6.59
N ARG A 7 5.19 -3.72 7.48
CA ARG A 7 3.95 -4.47 7.59
C ARG A 7 3.52 -4.43 9.04
N LEU A 8 2.29 -4.05 9.27
CA LEU A 8 1.70 -4.05 10.60
C LEU A 8 0.57 -5.06 10.63
N ASP A 9 0.71 -6.09 11.45
CA ASP A 9 -0.36 -7.07 11.64
C ASP A 9 -1.24 -6.56 12.78
N LEU A 10 -2.44 -6.07 12.43
CA LEU A 10 -3.38 -5.60 13.43
C LEU A 10 -3.95 -6.78 14.21
N ALA A 11 -4.15 -7.89 13.51
CA ALA A 11 -4.63 -9.15 14.05
C ALA A 11 -4.32 -10.21 13.00
N PRO A 12 -4.43 -11.51 13.34
CA PRO A 12 -4.24 -12.55 12.32
C PRO A 12 -5.18 -12.32 11.14
N GLY A 13 -4.63 -12.31 9.95
CA GLY A 13 -5.39 -12.09 8.73
C GLY A 13 -5.73 -10.64 8.42
N HIS A 14 -5.23 -9.70 9.21
CA HIS A 14 -5.52 -8.27 9.02
C HIS A 14 -4.23 -7.47 9.06
N ALA A 15 -3.49 -7.55 7.97
CA ALA A 15 -2.22 -6.85 7.86
C ALA A 15 -2.40 -5.53 7.10
N LEU A 16 -1.60 -4.56 7.47
CA LEU A 16 -1.54 -3.28 6.79
C LEU A 16 -0.12 -3.15 6.24
N GLY A 17 0.00 -3.00 4.94
CA GLY A 17 1.31 -2.94 4.30
C GLY A 17 1.26 -2.16 3.00
N PRO A 18 2.38 -2.11 2.28
CA PRO A 18 2.47 -1.25 1.09
C PRO A 18 1.49 -1.62 -0.02
N GLY A 19 1.15 -2.89 -0.15
CA GLY A 19 0.20 -3.30 -1.18
C GLY A 19 -1.18 -2.72 -0.95
N LYS A 20 -1.72 -2.88 0.25
CA LYS A 20 -3.04 -2.36 0.59
C LYS A 20 -3.06 -0.83 0.57
N ILE A 21 -2.02 -0.21 1.09
CA ILE A 21 -1.93 1.26 1.09
C ILE A 21 -1.84 1.78 -0.34
N GLY A 22 -1.03 1.13 -1.17
CA GLY A 22 -0.95 1.50 -2.59
C GLY A 22 -2.29 1.39 -3.29
N LEU A 23 -3.05 0.34 -2.98
CA LEU A 23 -4.38 0.16 -3.54
C LEU A 23 -5.31 1.30 -3.12
N LEU A 24 -5.30 1.66 -1.83
CA LEU A 24 -6.11 2.79 -1.35
C LEU A 24 -5.73 4.08 -2.08
N GLU A 25 -4.44 4.32 -2.27
CA GLU A 25 -3.99 5.51 -2.98
C GLU A 25 -4.50 5.53 -4.41
N LYS A 26 -4.50 4.38 -5.07
CA LYS A 26 -5.00 4.28 -6.44
C LYS A 26 -6.51 4.52 -6.51
N VAL A 27 -7.26 4.01 -5.54
CA VAL A 27 -8.69 4.30 -5.48
C VAL A 27 -8.92 5.79 -5.29
N ARG A 28 -8.14 6.43 -4.41
CA ARG A 28 -8.24 7.86 -4.19
C ARG A 28 -8.03 8.63 -5.50
N ASP A 29 -6.99 8.24 -6.24
CA ASP A 29 -6.58 8.99 -7.42
C ASP A 29 -7.43 8.70 -8.65
N LEU A 30 -7.91 7.46 -8.78
CA LEU A 30 -8.60 7.01 -9.99
C LEU A 30 -10.11 6.92 -9.84
N GLY A 31 -10.61 6.92 -8.62
CA GLY A 31 -12.04 6.97 -8.38
C GLY A 31 -12.81 5.68 -8.62
N SER A 32 -12.12 4.57 -8.84
CA SER A 32 -12.80 3.29 -8.99
C SER A 32 -11.89 2.15 -8.58
N ILE A 33 -12.50 1.09 -8.04
CA ILE A 33 -11.75 -0.11 -7.66
C ILE A 33 -11.20 -0.81 -8.90
N SER A 34 -11.98 -0.80 -9.96
CA SER A 34 -11.58 -1.42 -11.22
C SER A 34 -10.32 -0.80 -11.80
N ALA A 35 -10.29 0.53 -11.86
CA ALA A 35 -9.12 1.24 -12.36
C ALA A 35 -7.93 1.05 -11.43
N ALA A 36 -8.16 1.09 -10.13
CA ALA A 36 -7.09 0.88 -9.15
C ALA A 36 -6.49 -0.52 -9.28
N ALA A 37 -7.33 -1.52 -9.44
CA ALA A 37 -6.87 -2.90 -9.63
C ALA A 37 -5.97 -3.01 -10.85
N ARG A 38 -6.40 -2.43 -11.97
CA ARG A 38 -5.59 -2.45 -13.19
C ARG A 38 -4.25 -1.77 -12.98
N ALA A 39 -4.26 -0.62 -12.31
CA ALA A 39 -3.03 0.11 -12.03
C ALA A 39 -2.07 -0.69 -11.16
N MET A 40 -2.61 -1.52 -10.27
CA MET A 40 -1.82 -2.35 -9.36
C MET A 40 -1.54 -3.74 -9.96
N LYS A 41 -1.98 -3.98 -11.17
CA LYS A 41 -1.78 -5.26 -11.87
C LYS A 41 -2.37 -6.44 -11.11
N MET A 42 -3.56 -6.25 -10.58
CA MET A 42 -4.28 -7.32 -9.90
C MET A 42 -5.69 -7.42 -10.44
N SER A 43 -6.34 -8.56 -10.21
CA SER A 43 -7.71 -8.73 -10.63
C SER A 43 -8.65 -7.85 -9.79
N TYR A 44 -9.80 -7.52 -10.36
CA TYR A 44 -10.82 -6.80 -9.62
C TYR A 44 -11.22 -7.53 -8.35
N ARG A 45 -11.39 -8.85 -8.47
CA ARG A 45 -11.77 -9.66 -7.32
C ARG A 45 -10.74 -9.54 -6.19
N ARG A 46 -9.46 -9.61 -6.53
CA ARG A 46 -8.42 -9.49 -5.51
C ARG A 46 -8.45 -8.12 -4.84
N ALA A 47 -8.57 -7.07 -5.66
CA ALA A 47 -8.65 -5.71 -5.12
C ALA A 47 -9.85 -5.57 -4.18
N TRP A 48 -10.99 -6.11 -4.60
CA TRP A 48 -12.20 -6.06 -3.79
C TRP A 48 -12.02 -6.76 -2.45
N LEU A 49 -11.39 -7.95 -2.47
CA LEU A 49 -11.16 -8.71 -1.25
C LEU A 49 -10.21 -7.97 -0.31
N LEU A 50 -9.19 -7.32 -0.86
CA LEU A 50 -8.26 -6.53 -0.04
C LEU A 50 -8.97 -5.34 0.61
N ILE A 51 -9.83 -4.67 -0.12
CA ILE A 51 -10.59 -3.55 0.40
C ILE A 51 -11.58 -4.02 1.47
N GLU A 52 -12.23 -5.13 1.23
CA GLU A 52 -13.16 -5.69 2.21
C GLU A 52 -12.41 -6.03 3.50
N ASN A 53 -11.23 -6.64 3.35
CA ASN A 53 -10.41 -6.97 4.50
C ASN A 53 -10.03 -5.70 5.29
N LEU A 54 -9.69 -4.63 4.59
CA LEU A 54 -9.38 -3.36 5.23
C LEU A 54 -10.58 -2.80 5.98
N ASN A 55 -11.75 -2.84 5.36
CA ASN A 55 -12.96 -2.34 6.02
C ASN A 55 -13.29 -3.16 7.27
N GLU A 56 -12.98 -4.44 7.26
CA GLU A 56 -13.20 -5.30 8.41
C GLU A 56 -12.13 -5.11 9.49
N SER A 57 -11.00 -4.56 9.12
CA SER A 57 -9.88 -4.41 10.04
C SER A 57 -10.03 -3.25 11.02
N PHE A 58 -10.94 -2.33 10.72
CA PHE A 58 -11.11 -1.11 11.50
C PHE A 58 -12.56 -0.92 11.90
N ASP A 59 -12.79 -0.05 12.86
CA ASP A 59 -14.15 0.28 13.30
C ASP A 59 -14.91 1.11 12.28
N TRP A 60 -14.21 1.74 11.33
CA TRP A 60 -14.83 2.56 10.31
C TRP A 60 -14.36 2.11 8.94
N PRO A 61 -15.21 2.23 7.92
CA PRO A 61 -14.76 1.86 6.57
C PRO A 61 -13.70 2.81 6.03
N VAL A 62 -12.81 2.27 5.23
CA VAL A 62 -11.77 3.07 4.57
C VAL A 62 -12.21 3.50 3.17
N ILE A 63 -13.11 2.75 2.57
CA ILE A 63 -13.63 3.03 1.25
C ILE A 63 -15.14 2.95 1.28
N ASP A 64 -15.75 3.91 0.59
CA ASP A 64 -17.19 3.92 0.36
C ASP A 64 -17.39 3.61 -1.12
N ALA A 65 -17.88 2.42 -1.39
CA ALA A 65 -18.10 1.97 -2.76
C ALA A 65 -19.55 2.21 -3.13
N SER A 66 -19.76 3.13 -4.04
CA SER A 66 -21.07 3.40 -4.55
C SER A 66 -21.42 2.33 -5.58
N THR A 67 -22.60 1.71 -5.41
CA THR A 67 -23.08 0.71 -6.32
C THR A 67 -24.28 1.24 -7.05
N GLY A 68 -24.54 1.34 -8.10
CA GLY A 68 -25.78 1.78 -8.71
C GLY A 68 -25.71 3.05 -9.47
N GLY A 69 -24.53 3.54 -9.72
CA GLY A 69 -24.40 4.68 -10.58
C GLY A 69 -24.57 4.24 -12.03
N LEU A 70 -24.82 5.20 -12.88
CA LEU A 70 -24.98 4.97 -14.32
C LEU A 70 -23.74 4.33 -14.94
N HIS A 71 -22.62 4.56 -14.34
CA HIS A 71 -21.35 4.07 -14.87
C HIS A 71 -20.77 2.92 -14.06
N GLY A 72 -21.61 2.17 -13.39
CA GLY A 72 -21.19 0.98 -12.70
C GLY A 72 -20.58 1.21 -11.34
N GLY A 73 -20.74 2.36 -10.78
CA GLY A 73 -20.27 2.61 -9.44
C GLY A 73 -18.85 3.10 -9.38
N GLY A 74 -18.65 4.12 -8.61
CA GLY A 74 -17.36 4.62 -8.26
C GLY A 74 -17.00 4.20 -6.86
N ALA A 75 -15.80 4.55 -6.45
CA ALA A 75 -15.36 4.32 -5.10
C ALA A 75 -14.55 5.52 -4.65
N THR A 76 -14.78 5.93 -3.43
CA THR A 76 -14.05 7.06 -2.86
C THR A 76 -13.51 6.64 -1.51
N LEU A 77 -12.42 7.25 -1.11
CA LEU A 77 -11.93 7.04 0.25
C LEU A 77 -12.81 7.80 1.22
N THR A 78 -13.06 7.18 2.36
CA THR A 78 -13.68 7.90 3.45
C THR A 78 -12.64 8.82 4.07
N ARG A 79 -13.07 9.71 4.94
CA ARG A 79 -12.14 10.53 5.70
C ARG A 79 -11.15 9.65 6.47
N PHE A 80 -11.68 8.58 7.06
CA PHE A 80 -10.84 7.65 7.80
C PHE A 80 -9.83 6.96 6.87
N GLY A 81 -10.26 6.59 5.66
CA GLY A 81 -9.35 6.00 4.70
C GLY A 81 -8.18 6.90 4.33
N LEU A 82 -8.45 8.18 4.17
CA LEU A 82 -7.38 9.16 3.92
C LEU A 82 -6.43 9.23 5.12
N GLU A 83 -6.99 9.19 6.32
CA GLU A 83 -6.17 9.21 7.53
C GLU A 83 -5.29 7.97 7.65
N VAL A 84 -5.81 6.81 7.24
CA VAL A 84 -5.02 5.56 7.25
C VAL A 84 -3.81 5.69 6.33
N ILE A 85 -4.00 6.23 5.14
CA ILE A 85 -2.89 6.45 4.21
C ILE A 85 -1.85 7.38 4.82
N GLU A 86 -2.31 8.53 5.33
CA GLU A 86 -1.42 9.53 5.91
C GLU A 86 -0.61 8.96 7.05
N ARG A 87 -1.28 8.24 7.94
CA ARG A 87 -0.62 7.68 9.10
C ARG A 87 0.39 6.60 8.72
N TYR A 88 0.02 5.76 7.75
CA TYR A 88 0.95 4.73 7.31
C TYR A 88 2.19 5.35 6.65
N ARG A 89 2.01 6.35 5.79
CA ARG A 89 3.14 7.00 5.12
C ARG A 89 4.03 7.74 6.12
N ALA A 90 3.43 8.37 7.14
CA ALA A 90 4.20 9.01 8.19
C ALA A 90 4.99 7.99 9.00
N MET A 91 4.38 6.83 9.28
CA MET A 91 5.04 5.75 10.00
C MET A 91 6.25 5.24 9.21
N GLU A 92 6.09 5.05 7.91
CA GLU A 92 7.21 4.65 7.05
C GLU A 92 8.35 5.65 7.11
N ALA A 93 8.04 6.93 6.97
CA ALA A 93 9.05 7.96 6.96
C ALA A 93 9.81 8.01 8.27
N THR A 94 9.08 7.92 9.38
CA THR A 94 9.69 7.93 10.71
C THR A 94 10.56 6.70 10.92
N ALA A 95 10.06 5.54 10.51
CA ALA A 95 10.82 4.30 10.68
C ALA A 95 12.10 4.31 9.84
N GLU A 96 12.02 4.75 8.59
CA GLU A 96 13.19 4.84 7.73
C GLU A 96 14.25 5.73 8.34
N LYS A 97 13.82 6.87 8.86
CA LYS A 97 14.75 7.79 9.50
C LYS A 97 15.38 7.18 10.73
N SER A 98 14.58 6.51 11.56
CA SER A 98 15.06 5.89 12.79
C SER A 98 16.10 4.82 12.56
N VAL A 99 15.99 4.08 11.47
CA VAL A 99 16.90 2.96 11.20
C VAL A 99 17.90 3.28 10.09
N SER A 100 18.03 4.56 9.72
CA SER A 100 18.87 4.94 8.58
C SER A 100 20.33 4.49 8.73
N THR A 101 20.87 4.50 9.93
CA THR A 101 22.24 4.06 10.16
C THR A 101 22.40 2.60 9.77
N HIS A 102 21.41 1.78 10.11
CA HIS A 102 21.46 0.36 9.77
C HIS A 102 21.28 0.13 8.28
N ILE A 103 20.36 0.88 7.67
CA ILE A 103 20.16 0.79 6.22
C ILE A 103 21.44 1.14 5.48
N LYS A 104 22.11 2.20 5.89
CA LYS A 104 23.37 2.61 5.27
C LYS A 104 24.46 1.56 5.42
N ALA A 105 24.49 0.88 6.56
CA ALA A 105 25.46 -0.18 6.78
C ALA A 105 25.22 -1.33 5.80
N PHE A 106 23.96 -1.73 5.60
CA PHE A 106 23.63 -2.75 4.63
C PHE A 106 23.94 -2.31 3.21
N GLU A 107 23.66 -1.06 2.90
CA GLU A 107 23.94 -0.52 1.57
C GLU A 107 25.43 -0.58 1.26
N ARG A 108 26.26 -0.20 2.20
CA ARG A 108 27.71 -0.27 2.02
C ARG A 108 28.23 -1.67 1.82
N ALA A 109 27.60 -2.64 2.50
CA ALA A 109 28.01 -4.05 2.41
C ALA A 109 27.40 -4.78 1.20
N SER A 110 26.42 -4.18 0.56
CA SER A 110 25.69 -4.86 -0.51
C SER A 110 26.50 -4.92 -1.79
N SER A 111 26.49 -6.09 -2.43
CA SER A 111 27.16 -6.26 -3.71
C SER A 111 26.35 -5.68 -4.87
N VAL A 112 25.10 -5.29 -4.63
CA VAL A 112 24.23 -4.73 -5.67
C VAL A 112 24.11 -3.22 -5.56
N LYS A 113 24.81 -2.62 -4.61
CA LYS A 113 24.72 -1.17 -4.40
C LYS A 113 25.19 -0.43 -5.63
N ALA A 114 24.58 0.69 -5.90
CA ALA A 114 24.97 1.58 -6.99
C ALA A 114 24.90 0.98 -8.39
N ARG A 115 24.61 -0.30 -8.52
CA ARG A 115 24.50 -0.93 -9.83
C ARG A 115 23.12 -0.86 -10.40
N GLY A 116 22.11 -0.64 -9.53
CA GLY A 116 20.74 -0.74 -9.93
C GLY A 116 20.40 -2.16 -10.29
N VAL A 117 20.53 -2.49 -11.57
CA VAL A 117 20.31 -3.85 -12.01
C VAL A 117 21.65 -4.58 -11.93
N ARG A 118 21.65 -5.67 -11.23
CA ARG A 118 22.86 -6.42 -11.02
C ARG A 118 23.16 -7.30 -12.22
N ALA A 119 24.36 -7.16 -12.74
CA ALA A 119 24.83 -8.04 -13.80
C ALA A 119 25.09 -9.44 -13.22
N PRO A 120 24.84 -10.48 -14.00
CA PRO A 120 25.16 -11.84 -13.56
C PRO A 120 26.66 -11.97 -13.26
N ARG A 121 26.96 -12.68 -12.21
CA ARG A 121 28.34 -12.95 -11.88
C ARG A 121 28.79 -14.18 -12.64
N SER A 122 29.93 -14.09 -13.19
CA SER A 122 30.52 -15.23 -13.85
C SER A 122 31.24 -16.12 -12.85
#